data_78a72d107fb357b33a6c605bac576abf
#
_entry.id   78a72d107fb357b33a6c605bac576abf
#
_cell.length_a   1.000
_cell.length_b   1.000
_cell.length_c   1.000
_cell.angle_alpha   90.00
_cell.angle_beta   90.00
_cell.angle_gamma   90.00
#
_symmetry.space_group_name_H-M   'P 1'
#
loop_
_entity.id
_entity.type
_entity.pdbx_description
1 polymer ?
#
loop_
_entity_poly.entity_id
_entity_poly.type
_entity_poly.pdbx_seq_one_letter_code
_entity_poly.pdbx_strand_id
1 'polypeptide(L)'
;MIPINKVKSIIKNYEQLEKELASETSDKKLFVKKSKEYAHLSEVINDAKFFIKFEKEIKSLENIVNDKKSEDEMISLAKLEISKLTKKYENCRRMFFHIYL
;
A
#
# COMPACT_ATOMS: atom_id res chain seq x y z
N MET A 1 6.18 1.36 12.62
CA MET A 1 4.83 1.16 12.08
C MET A 1 4.50 2.28 11.11
N ILE A 2 3.92 1.95 9.97
CA ILE A 2 3.56 2.96 8.97
C ILE A 2 2.25 3.63 9.38
N PRO A 3 2.20 4.98 9.41
CA PRO A 3 0.96 5.69 9.77
C PRO A 3 -0.09 5.55 8.66
N ILE A 4 -1.10 4.73 8.92
CA ILE A 4 -2.14 4.38 7.94
C ILE A 4 -2.88 5.61 7.42
N ASN A 5 -3.11 6.61 8.25
CA ASN A 5 -3.79 7.83 7.80
C ASN A 5 -2.99 8.59 6.75
N LYS A 6 -1.66 8.62 6.87
CA LYS A 6 -0.79 9.20 5.84
C LYS A 6 -0.84 8.38 4.55
N VAL A 7 -0.84 7.05 4.67
CA VAL A 7 -0.93 6.16 3.51
C VAL A 7 -2.26 6.38 2.77
N LYS A 8 -3.37 6.48 3.49
CA LYS A 8 -4.67 6.78 2.90
C LYS A 8 -4.70 8.13 2.21
N SER A 9 -4.04 9.15 2.80
CA SER A 9 -3.92 10.47 2.18
C SER A 9 -3.15 10.44 0.87
N ILE A 10 -2.07 9.64 0.80
CA ILE A 10 -1.28 9.46 -0.41
C ILE A 10 -2.15 8.86 -1.52
N ILE A 11 -2.90 7.81 -1.21
CA ILE A 11 -3.80 7.16 -2.17
C ILE A 11 -4.86 8.15 -2.66
N LYS A 12 -5.45 8.90 -1.75
CA LYS A 12 -6.48 9.90 -2.08
C LYS A 12 -5.91 11.01 -2.98
N ASN A 13 -4.73 11.52 -2.67
CA ASN A 13 -4.07 12.54 -3.47
C ASN A 13 -3.73 12.01 -4.87
N TYR A 14 -3.26 10.78 -4.96
CA TYR A 14 -2.99 10.14 -6.24
C TYR A 14 -4.24 10.05 -7.10
N GLU A 15 -5.34 9.59 -6.54
CA GLU A 15 -6.63 9.48 -7.24
C GLU A 15 -7.16 10.85 -7.67
N GLN A 16 -6.99 11.86 -6.82
CA GLN A 16 -7.42 13.22 -7.13
C GLN A 16 -6.60 13.82 -8.28
N LEU A 17 -5.28 13.63 -8.27
CA LEU A 17 -4.41 14.08 -9.36
C LEU A 17 -4.74 13.36 -10.67
N GLU A 18 -5.05 12.07 -10.62
CA GLU A 18 -5.47 11.32 -11.79
C GLU A 18 -6.72 11.93 -12.43
N LYS A 19 -7.71 12.28 -11.62
CA LYS A 19 -8.92 12.95 -12.08
C LYS A 19 -8.63 14.33 -12.67
N GLU A 20 -7.80 15.12 -11.99
CA GLU A 20 -7.45 16.46 -12.46
C GLU A 20 -6.67 16.44 -13.76
N LEU A 21 -5.77 15.47 -13.93
CA LEU A 21 -5.00 15.33 -15.18
C LEU A 21 -5.85 14.80 -16.34
N ALA A 22 -6.91 14.04 -16.04
CA ALA A 22 -7.85 13.57 -17.06
C ALA A 22 -8.80 14.68 -17.55
N SER A 23 -8.98 15.75 -16.77
CA SER A 23 -9.80 16.87 -17.16
C SER A 23 -9.01 17.84 -18.05
N GLU A 24 -9.70 18.51 -18.97
CA GLU A 24 -9.06 19.53 -19.81
C GLU A 24 -8.70 20.73 -18.97
N THR A 25 -7.45 21.18 -19.10
CA THR A 25 -6.98 22.40 -18.47
C THR A 25 -6.26 23.28 -19.48
N SER A 26 -6.50 24.58 -19.40
CA SER A 26 -5.81 25.58 -20.23
C SER A 26 -4.49 26.04 -19.62
N ASP A 27 -4.23 25.70 -18.35
CA ASP A 27 -3.01 26.13 -17.66
C ASP A 27 -1.91 25.06 -17.79
N LYS A 28 -0.99 25.29 -18.70
CA LYS A 28 0.13 24.38 -18.98
C LYS A 28 1.08 24.24 -17.80
N LYS A 29 1.35 25.32 -17.07
CA LYS A 29 2.25 25.29 -15.90
C LYS A 29 1.68 24.42 -14.79
N LEU A 30 0.39 24.57 -14.52
CA LEU A 30 -0.30 23.78 -13.53
C LEU A 30 -0.34 22.30 -13.92
N PHE A 31 -0.59 22.03 -15.21
CA PHE A 31 -0.59 20.65 -15.74
C PHE A 31 0.76 19.98 -15.54
N VAL A 32 1.86 20.66 -15.87
CA VAL A 32 3.22 20.14 -15.71
C VAL A 32 3.51 19.85 -14.23
N LYS A 33 3.15 20.78 -13.35
CA LYS A 33 3.35 20.61 -11.90
C LYS A 33 2.60 19.38 -11.38
N LYS A 34 1.33 19.23 -11.75
CA LYS A 34 0.50 18.11 -11.33
C LYS A 34 0.99 16.79 -11.92
N SER A 35 1.47 16.80 -13.16
CA SER A 35 2.04 15.61 -13.81
C SER A 35 3.28 15.11 -13.07
N LYS A 36 4.15 16.01 -12.63
CA LYS A 36 5.34 15.67 -11.86
C LYS A 36 4.98 15.09 -10.50
N GLU A 37 4.00 15.68 -9.82
CA GLU A 37 3.51 15.18 -8.54
C GLU A 37 2.87 13.81 -8.68
N TYR A 38 2.07 13.61 -9.73
CA TYR A 38 1.47 12.31 -10.03
C TYR A 38 2.54 11.24 -10.28
N ALA A 39 3.55 11.55 -11.06
CA ALA A 39 4.66 10.64 -11.34
C ALA A 39 5.41 10.25 -10.06
N HIS A 40 5.64 11.22 -9.16
CA HIS A 40 6.28 10.96 -7.87
C HIS A 40 5.44 10.01 -7.01
N LEU A 41 4.14 10.27 -6.91
CA LEU A 41 3.23 9.40 -6.14
C LEU A 41 3.09 8.02 -6.78
N SER A 42 3.19 7.91 -8.11
CA SER A 42 3.13 6.63 -8.82
C SER A 42 4.22 5.66 -8.38
N GLU A 43 5.37 6.16 -7.93
CA GLU A 43 6.47 5.33 -7.43
C GLU A 43 6.11 4.59 -6.15
N VAL A 44 5.24 5.16 -5.31
CA VAL A 44 4.89 4.61 -4.00
C VAL A 44 3.47 4.10 -3.90
N ILE A 45 2.64 4.30 -4.94
CA ILE A 45 1.21 3.98 -4.85
C ILE A 45 0.94 2.49 -4.63
N ASN A 46 1.72 1.61 -5.25
CA ASN A 46 1.54 0.17 -5.08
C ASN A 46 1.88 -0.26 -3.66
N ASP A 47 2.94 0.29 -3.08
CA ASP A 47 3.32 0.04 -1.70
C ASP A 47 2.27 0.59 -0.73
N ALA A 48 1.74 1.79 -1.01
CA ALA A 48 0.68 2.38 -0.20
C ALA A 48 -0.57 1.48 -0.18
N LYS A 49 -0.98 0.98 -1.32
CA LYS A 49 -2.12 0.05 -1.43
C LYS A 49 -1.84 -1.27 -0.70
N PHE A 50 -0.61 -1.77 -0.81
CA PHE A 50 -0.20 -2.97 -0.09
C PHE A 50 -0.31 -2.78 1.43
N PHE A 51 0.14 -1.65 1.97
CA PHE A 51 0.06 -1.37 3.40
C PHE A 51 -1.38 -1.39 3.93
N ILE A 52 -2.32 -0.87 3.14
CA ILE A 52 -3.74 -0.89 3.53
C ILE A 52 -4.27 -2.32 3.62
N LYS A 53 -3.89 -3.18 2.69
CA LYS A 53 -4.34 -4.58 2.65
C LYS A 53 -3.63 -5.46 3.68
N PHE A 54 -2.39 -5.12 4.00
CA PHE A 54 -1.52 -5.97 4.83
C PHE A 54 -2.15 -6.32 6.17
N GLU A 55 -2.67 -5.34 6.89
CA GLU A 55 -3.27 -5.57 8.21
C GLU A 55 -4.44 -6.56 8.16
N LYS A 56 -5.30 -6.44 7.17
CA LYS A 56 -6.44 -7.34 6.99
C LYS A 56 -5.99 -8.76 6.66
N GLU A 57 -5.03 -8.88 5.76
CA GLU A 57 -4.50 -10.18 5.34
C GLU A 57 -3.82 -10.89 6.50
N ILE A 58 -3.00 -10.18 7.29
CA ILE A 58 -2.34 -10.74 8.47
C ILE A 58 -3.36 -11.19 9.50
N LYS A 59 -4.38 -10.41 9.79
CA LYS A 59 -5.44 -10.79 10.74
C LYS A 59 -6.18 -12.04 10.29
N SER A 60 -6.51 -12.14 9.01
CA SER A 60 -7.16 -13.31 8.44
C SER A 60 -6.31 -14.56 8.61
N LEU A 61 -5.01 -14.45 8.35
CA LEU A 61 -4.08 -15.57 8.49
C LEU A 61 -3.86 -15.96 9.95
N GLU A 62 -3.77 -14.97 10.84
CA GLU A 62 -3.65 -15.23 12.28
C GLU A 62 -4.91 -15.93 12.83
N ASN A 63 -6.08 -15.58 12.32
CA ASN A 63 -7.32 -16.27 12.70
C ASN A 63 -7.28 -17.73 12.31
N ILE A 64 -6.71 -18.08 11.16
CA ILE A 64 -6.53 -19.48 10.76
C ILE A 64 -5.57 -20.19 11.71
N VAL A 65 -4.44 -19.58 12.05
CA VAL A 65 -3.45 -20.17 12.96
C VAL A 65 -4.03 -20.41 14.36
N ASN A 66 -4.86 -19.48 14.83
CA ASN A 66 -5.41 -19.52 16.20
C ASN A 66 -6.75 -20.28 16.31
N ASP A 67 -7.35 -20.66 15.19
CA ASP A 67 -8.61 -21.39 15.19
C ASP A 67 -8.34 -22.86 15.52
N LYS A 68 -8.96 -23.35 16.60
CA LYS A 68 -8.84 -24.74 17.05
C LYS A 68 -9.37 -25.74 16.02
N LYS A 69 -10.22 -25.30 15.11
CA LYS A 69 -10.80 -26.16 14.06
C LYS A 69 -9.93 -26.24 12.81
N SER A 70 -8.90 -25.40 12.70
CA SER A 70 -8.01 -25.44 11.54
C SER A 70 -7.18 -26.72 11.52
N GLU A 71 -7.04 -27.30 10.34
CA GLU A 71 -6.17 -28.45 10.12
C GLU A 71 -4.69 -28.02 10.18
N ASP A 72 -3.82 -28.93 10.59
CA ASP A 72 -2.38 -28.66 10.73
C ASP A 72 -1.74 -28.15 9.44
N GLU A 73 -2.17 -28.70 8.31
CA GLU A 73 -1.70 -28.26 6.98
C GLU A 73 -2.07 -26.80 6.70
N MET A 74 -3.29 -26.40 7.01
CA MET A 74 -3.75 -25.02 6.85
C MET A 74 -2.98 -24.06 7.75
N ILE A 75 -2.71 -24.47 8.99
CA ILE A 75 -1.92 -23.69 9.95
C ILE A 75 -0.50 -23.47 9.40
N SER A 76 0.12 -24.52 8.89
CA SER A 76 1.47 -24.44 8.32
C SER A 76 1.53 -23.51 7.11
N LEU A 77 0.55 -23.58 6.21
CA LEU A 77 0.45 -22.71 5.05
C LEU A 77 0.22 -21.25 5.46
N ALA A 78 -0.64 -21.03 6.45
CA ALA A 78 -0.92 -19.68 6.96
C ALA A 78 0.32 -19.07 7.59
N LYS A 79 1.08 -19.82 8.38
CA LYS A 79 2.34 -19.37 8.98
C LYS A 79 3.38 -19.00 7.91
N LEU A 80 3.48 -19.81 6.85
CA LEU A 80 4.37 -19.54 5.74
C LEU A 80 3.99 -18.23 5.03
N GLU A 81 2.70 -18.03 4.78
CA GLU A 81 2.20 -16.84 4.13
C GLU A 81 2.41 -15.58 4.98
N ILE A 82 2.19 -15.68 6.30
CA ILE A 82 2.49 -14.58 7.25
C ILE A 82 3.96 -14.19 7.14
N SER A 83 4.86 -15.17 7.09
CA SER A 83 6.30 -14.92 6.97
C SER A 83 6.63 -14.18 5.67
N LYS A 84 6.06 -14.59 4.55
CA LYS A 84 6.26 -13.94 3.25
C LYS A 84 5.75 -12.51 3.24
N LEU A 85 4.53 -12.29 3.74
CA LEU A 85 3.92 -10.96 3.80
C LEU A 85 4.70 -10.04 4.72
N THR A 86 5.18 -10.54 5.84
CA THR A 86 5.98 -9.77 6.79
C THR A 86 7.29 -9.30 6.17
N LYS A 87 7.97 -10.17 5.44
CA LYS A 87 9.20 -9.81 4.71
C LYS A 87 8.94 -8.74 3.65
N LYS A 88 7.87 -8.91 2.89
CA LYS A 88 7.46 -7.92 1.89
C LYS A 88 7.15 -6.58 2.54
N TYR A 89 6.42 -6.60 3.66
CA TYR A 89 6.09 -5.40 4.42
C TYR A 89 7.36 -4.65 4.86
N GLU A 90 8.34 -5.36 5.42
CA GLU A 90 9.59 -4.74 5.88
C GLU A 90 10.37 -4.12 4.71
N ASN A 91 10.44 -4.79 3.57
CA ASN A 91 11.10 -4.27 2.38
C ASN A 91 10.37 -3.03 1.84
N CYS A 92 9.05 -3.09 1.71
CA CYS A 92 8.24 -1.98 1.22
C CYS A 92 8.31 -0.78 2.17
N ARG A 93 8.31 -1.05 3.49
CA ARG A 93 8.41 0.00 4.50
C ARG A 93 9.72 0.78 4.36
N ARG A 94 10.83 0.08 4.18
CA ARG A 94 12.13 0.74 3.99
C ARG A 94 12.16 1.59 2.73
N MET A 95 11.67 1.05 1.62
CA MET A 95 11.61 1.77 0.35
C MET A 95 10.69 2.99 0.45
N PHE A 96 9.53 2.82 1.06
CA PHE A 96 8.55 3.88 1.24
C PHE A 96 9.12 5.04 2.06
N PHE A 97 9.76 4.76 3.18
CA PHE A 97 10.40 5.79 4.00
C PHE A 97 11.54 6.49 3.28
N HIS A 98 12.30 5.75 2.49
CA HIS A 98 13.42 6.32 1.75
C HIS A 98 12.96 7.28 0.64
N ILE A 99 11.91 6.91 -0.09
CA ILE A 99 11.41 7.69 -1.24
C ILE A 99 10.51 8.83 -0.80
N TYR A 100 9.60 8.59 0.14
CA TYR A 100 8.52 9.50 0.47
C TYR A 100 8.76 10.30 1.75
N LEU A 101 9.32 9.68 2.75
CA LEU A 101 9.60 10.30 4.03
C LEU A 101 11.09 10.57 4.20
#